data_e715d0186c049237ab8eea8285d12ed1
#
_entry.id   e715d0186c049237ab8eea8285d12ed1
#
_cell.length_a   1.000
_cell.length_b   1.000
_cell.length_c   1.000
_cell.angle_alpha   90.00
_cell.angle_beta   90.00
_cell.angle_gamma   90.00
#
_symmetry.space_group_name_H-M   'P 1'
#
loop_
_entity.id
_entity.type
_entity.pdbx_description
1 polymer ?
#
loop_
_entity_poly.entity_id
_entity_poly.type
_entity_poly.pdbx_seq_one_letter_code
_entity_poly.pdbx_strand_id
1 'polypeptide(L)'
;MINEQIMNRTDFTYFLQDLDLETRKERYTVDKYNPERGYSMVKIYVLDTNVLIQAPYAAECFEDNQVVLPMAVLEELDNLKKAEGERGASARRAIRFLEQMRQRGDLLSGVELPGGGSCRVEKNYVDVQLPPELSEEVMDNRILKVCLGLKETHDEQVILVTKDILLRIKAQILGISAEDFTTEQVFDNENQYKGRIEVYVPEELFKDFKKKGIPVQSVYVTDGEGGRIVPELTENQFVILKADQSVKKTHLGRVENGVIRKLEYRKSMPYGIRPRNAGQYFLQEALMQPAKTAPLVIVKGMAGTSKTFYSLAVGLEKVLNNPTGEYRRILVCRPNAQFDSDIGFLPGDEQEKISPLMRPVIDNLEQLIDSNEEERYADEDELRGKIEEIFARGLIQTEAMNYIRGRSIIKTYLIIDEAQNMTPNQIKGIITRAGKDTKIILLGDPDQIDRPFLDERTNGLSYASEHMKGSPLCWQVTMTAEECERSELAMDAIRRL
;
A
#
# COMPACT_ATOMS: atom_id res chain seq x y z
N MET A 1 15.58 30.51 -29.04
CA MET A 1 16.04 30.85 -27.69
C MET A 1 14.80 30.73 -26.79
N ILE A 2 14.59 29.57 -26.27
CA ILE A 2 13.48 29.24 -25.34
C ILE A 2 14.15 28.89 -24.02
N ASN A 3 13.88 29.71 -22.99
CA ASN A 3 14.38 29.52 -21.64
C ASN A 3 13.78 28.24 -21.03
N GLU A 4 14.60 27.27 -20.79
CA GLU A 4 14.32 26.18 -19.84
C GLU A 4 14.41 26.74 -18.40
N GLN A 5 13.27 27.00 -17.80
CA GLN A 5 13.21 27.16 -16.35
C GLN A 5 13.31 25.78 -15.69
N ILE A 6 14.47 25.51 -15.14
CA ILE A 6 14.71 24.38 -14.23
C ILE A 6 13.98 24.69 -12.92
N MET A 7 12.86 24.04 -12.68
CA MET A 7 12.23 24.05 -11.35
C MET A 7 13.17 23.46 -10.32
N ASN A 8 13.42 24.19 -9.27
CA ASN A 8 14.30 23.77 -8.17
C ASN A 8 13.67 22.64 -7.35
N ARG A 9 14.47 21.73 -6.88
CA ARG A 9 14.09 20.57 -6.06
C ARG A 9 13.29 20.91 -4.80
N THR A 10 13.40 22.14 -4.31
CA THR A 10 12.69 22.66 -3.13
C THR A 10 11.20 22.90 -3.42
N ASP A 11 10.85 23.38 -4.60
CA ASP A 11 9.45 23.69 -4.95
C ASP A 11 8.61 22.44 -5.14
N PHE A 12 9.22 21.34 -5.63
CA PHE A 12 8.53 20.06 -5.79
C PHE A 12 8.24 19.36 -4.44
N THR A 13 9.08 19.57 -3.44
CA THR A 13 8.88 19.01 -2.09
C THR A 13 7.76 19.75 -1.35
N TYR A 14 7.65 21.06 -1.51
CA TYR A 14 6.54 21.86 -0.97
C TYR A 14 5.21 21.54 -1.64
N PHE A 15 5.21 21.41 -2.96
CA PHE A 15 3.99 21.04 -3.72
C PHE A 15 3.43 19.66 -3.32
N LEU A 16 4.29 18.67 -3.05
CA LEU A 16 3.85 17.36 -2.56
C LEU A 16 3.38 17.39 -1.09
N GLN A 17 3.92 18.29 -0.27
CA GLN A 17 3.44 18.47 1.11
C GLN A 17 2.05 19.13 1.14
N ASP A 18 1.78 20.10 0.29
CA ASP A 18 0.47 20.76 0.21
C ASP A 18 -0.62 19.86 -0.39
N LEU A 19 -0.30 19.06 -1.40
CA LEU A 19 -1.24 18.07 -1.95
C LEU A 19 -1.61 16.98 -0.94
N ASP A 20 -0.65 16.55 -0.13
CA ASP A 20 -0.86 15.52 0.91
C ASP A 20 -1.74 16.05 2.07
N LEU A 21 -1.68 17.36 2.34
CA LEU A 21 -2.51 18.02 3.37
C LEU A 21 -3.96 18.27 2.90
N GLU A 22 -4.18 18.65 1.63
CA GLU A 22 -5.53 18.87 1.12
C GLU A 22 -6.32 17.56 0.92
N THR A 23 -5.69 16.51 0.39
CA THR A 23 -6.33 15.19 0.29
C THR A 23 -6.59 14.55 1.64
N ARG A 24 -5.83 14.91 2.69
CA ARG A 24 -6.08 14.45 4.07
C ARG A 24 -7.29 15.14 4.71
N LYS A 25 -7.56 16.40 4.37
CA LYS A 25 -8.73 17.15 4.89
C LYS A 25 -10.07 16.58 4.37
N GLU A 26 -10.14 16.11 3.14
CA GLU A 26 -11.39 15.61 2.56
C GLU A 26 -11.85 14.26 3.13
N ARG A 27 -11.01 13.48 3.80
CA ARG A 27 -11.34 12.13 4.28
C ARG A 27 -12.00 12.07 5.66
N TYR A 28 -11.92 13.12 6.46
CA TYR A 28 -12.65 13.21 7.74
C TYR A 28 -14.06 13.78 7.62
N THR A 29 -14.47 14.26 6.44
CA THR A 29 -15.77 14.89 6.21
C THR A 29 -16.91 13.92 5.94
N VAL A 30 -16.77 12.62 6.15
CA VAL A 30 -17.85 11.65 5.97
C VAL A 30 -18.46 11.29 7.32
N ASP A 31 -18.94 12.30 8.07
CA ASP A 31 -20.17 12.14 8.84
C ASP A 31 -20.82 13.49 9.17
N LYS A 32 -21.97 13.72 8.48
CA LYS A 32 -23.09 14.57 8.92
C LYS A 32 -22.99 16.08 8.78
N TYR A 33 -23.20 16.51 7.59
CA TYR A 33 -23.99 17.73 7.42
C TYR A 33 -25.45 17.45 7.84
N ASN A 34 -25.78 17.78 9.09
CA ASN A 34 -27.16 17.90 9.53
C ASN A 34 -27.46 19.39 9.66
N PRO A 35 -28.26 19.98 8.75
CA PRO A 35 -28.50 21.43 8.69
C PRO A 35 -29.29 21.99 9.85
N GLU A 36 -29.78 21.19 10.80
CA GLU A 36 -30.63 21.63 11.92
C GLU A 36 -29.91 21.83 13.27
N ARG A 37 -28.57 21.59 13.34
CA ARG A 37 -27.79 21.93 14.53
C ARG A 37 -26.63 22.85 14.18
N GLY A 38 -26.88 24.12 14.13
CA GLY A 38 -25.86 25.16 14.13
C GLY A 38 -25.08 25.15 15.46
N TYR A 39 -23.85 24.72 15.40
CA TYR A 39 -22.65 24.75 16.25
C TYR A 39 -22.07 23.34 16.31
N SER A 40 -20.97 23.12 15.60
CA SER A 40 -20.11 21.96 15.83
C SER A 40 -19.55 22.11 17.25
N MET A 41 -19.99 21.24 18.18
CA MET A 41 -19.39 21.23 19.53
C MET A 41 -17.98 20.62 19.39
N VAL A 42 -16.97 21.37 19.80
CA VAL A 42 -15.58 20.93 19.91
C VAL A 42 -15.55 19.64 20.75
N LYS A 43 -14.80 18.63 20.26
CA LYS A 43 -14.60 17.35 20.95
C LYS A 43 -13.19 17.27 21.53
N ILE A 44 -13.01 16.44 22.54
CA ILE A 44 -11.71 16.12 23.13
C ILE A 44 -11.29 14.71 22.71
N TYR A 45 -10.23 14.60 21.92
CA TYR A 45 -9.67 13.33 21.50
C TYR A 45 -8.43 12.98 22.32
N VAL A 46 -8.50 11.86 23.03
CA VAL A 46 -7.37 11.33 23.82
C VAL A 46 -6.67 10.27 22.99
N LEU A 47 -5.39 10.49 22.66
CA LEU A 47 -4.64 9.56 21.81
C LEU A 47 -3.86 8.55 22.64
N ASP A 48 -3.93 7.29 22.21
CA ASP A 48 -3.10 6.20 22.68
C ASP A 48 -1.72 6.20 22.00
N THR A 49 -0.74 5.57 22.61
CA THR A 49 0.64 5.45 22.11
C THR A 49 0.69 4.78 20.74
N ASN A 50 -0.12 3.74 20.51
CA ASN A 50 -0.15 3.01 19.25
C ASN A 50 -0.52 3.90 18.06
N VAL A 51 -1.37 4.91 18.28
CA VAL A 51 -1.74 5.90 17.26
C VAL A 51 -0.53 6.73 16.85
N LEU A 52 0.26 7.22 17.81
CA LEU A 52 1.47 8.02 17.54
C LEU A 52 2.61 7.18 16.94
N ILE A 53 2.70 5.91 17.28
CA ILE A 53 3.68 5.00 16.69
C ILE A 53 3.36 4.76 15.20
N GLN A 54 2.10 4.59 14.86
CA GLN A 54 1.67 4.42 13.48
C GLN A 54 1.76 5.73 12.69
N ALA A 55 1.21 6.80 13.22
CA ALA A 55 1.16 8.12 12.60
C ALA A 55 1.69 9.20 13.56
N PRO A 56 2.98 9.52 13.53
CA PRO A 56 3.58 10.53 14.40
C PRO A 56 2.90 11.91 14.35
N TYR A 57 2.24 12.21 13.24
CA TYR A 57 1.49 13.44 12.99
C TYR A 57 -0.01 13.34 13.36
N ALA A 58 -0.43 12.24 13.97
CA ALA A 58 -1.86 11.97 14.23
C ALA A 58 -2.58 13.13 14.93
N ALA A 59 -1.89 13.86 15.81
CA ALA A 59 -2.50 15.01 16.48
C ALA A 59 -3.00 16.11 15.54
N GLU A 60 -2.42 16.27 14.34
CA GLU A 60 -2.86 17.26 13.34
C GLU A 60 -4.06 16.78 12.48
N CYS A 61 -4.58 15.57 12.72
CA CYS A 61 -5.67 14.98 11.93
C CYS A 61 -7.08 15.22 12.51
N PHE A 62 -7.23 15.99 13.58
CA PHE A 62 -8.49 16.15 14.28
C PHE A 62 -9.16 17.52 14.08
N GLU A 63 -8.87 18.19 12.96
CA GLU A 63 -9.50 19.45 12.56
C GLU A 63 -9.41 20.53 13.68
N ASP A 64 -10.56 21.16 14.02
CA ASP A 64 -10.70 22.21 15.03
C ASP A 64 -10.92 21.66 16.45
N ASN A 65 -10.73 20.36 16.66
CA ASN A 65 -10.94 19.72 17.96
C ASN A 65 -9.70 19.80 18.86
N GLN A 66 -9.92 19.45 20.15
CA GLN A 66 -8.84 19.36 21.13
C GLN A 66 -8.24 17.96 21.14
N VAL A 67 -6.93 17.88 21.04
CA VAL A 67 -6.16 16.64 21.16
C VAL A 67 -5.45 16.62 22.50
N VAL A 68 -5.59 15.53 23.22
CA VAL A 68 -4.99 15.33 24.55
C VAL A 68 -4.06 14.12 24.48
N LEU A 69 -2.85 14.33 24.94
CA LEU A 69 -1.83 13.29 25.11
C LEU A 69 -1.63 13.02 26.61
N PRO A 70 -2.07 11.86 27.12
CA PRO A 70 -1.79 11.48 28.50
C PRO A 70 -0.29 11.40 28.80
N MET A 71 0.13 11.76 30.00
CA MET A 71 1.53 11.59 30.43
C MET A 71 1.99 10.13 30.30
N ALA A 72 1.10 9.17 30.51
CA ALA A 72 1.36 7.75 30.29
C ALA A 72 1.87 7.44 28.88
N VAL A 73 1.30 8.10 27.85
CA VAL A 73 1.74 7.95 26.46
C VAL A 73 3.16 8.46 26.24
N LEU A 74 3.54 9.57 26.89
CA LEU A 74 4.90 10.11 26.79
C LEU A 74 5.92 9.18 27.46
N GLU A 75 5.56 8.59 28.62
CA GLU A 75 6.40 7.60 29.31
C GLU A 75 6.60 6.35 28.46
N GLU A 76 5.55 5.87 27.79
CA GLU A 76 5.65 4.72 26.90
C GLU A 76 6.49 5.01 25.66
N LEU A 77 6.32 6.17 25.03
CA LEU A 77 7.16 6.61 23.91
C LEU A 77 8.64 6.69 24.33
N ASP A 78 8.93 7.15 25.56
CA ASP A 78 10.30 7.21 26.11
C ASP A 78 10.92 5.81 26.27
N ASN A 79 10.15 4.84 26.68
CA ASN A 79 10.59 3.44 26.75
C ASN A 79 10.80 2.86 25.34
N LEU A 80 9.85 3.06 24.43
CA LEU A 80 9.89 2.52 23.08
C LEU A 80 10.99 3.12 22.20
N LYS A 81 11.44 4.37 22.44
CA LYS A 81 12.54 5.00 21.66
C LYS A 81 13.85 4.22 21.73
N LYS A 82 14.04 3.41 22.78
CA LYS A 82 15.24 2.59 23.02
C LYS A 82 15.18 1.26 22.26
N ALA A 83 13.99 0.89 21.79
CA ALA A 83 13.82 -0.34 21.02
C ALA A 83 14.51 -0.25 19.65
N GLU A 84 15.06 -1.35 19.21
CA GLU A 84 15.58 -1.51 17.85
C GLU A 84 14.46 -1.71 16.86
N GLY A 85 14.76 -1.57 15.56
CA GLY A 85 13.79 -1.77 14.49
C GLY A 85 12.83 -0.59 14.26
N GLU A 86 11.71 -0.89 13.61
CA GLU A 86 10.76 0.13 13.13
C GLU A 86 9.97 0.78 14.26
N ARG A 87 9.61 0.00 15.30
CA ARG A 87 8.85 0.51 16.44
C ARG A 87 9.62 1.60 17.19
N GLY A 88 10.93 1.38 17.44
CA GLY A 88 11.79 2.40 18.02
C GLY A 88 12.02 3.61 17.11
N ALA A 89 12.14 3.38 15.79
CA ALA A 89 12.25 4.46 14.81
C ALA A 89 10.97 5.33 14.76
N SER A 90 9.80 4.71 14.85
CA SER A 90 8.51 5.41 14.91
C SER A 90 8.35 6.21 16.20
N ALA A 91 8.70 5.63 17.36
CA ALA A 91 8.71 6.35 18.63
C ALA A 91 9.62 7.58 18.57
N ARG A 92 10.82 7.46 18.01
CA ARG A 92 11.73 8.61 17.82
C ARG A 92 11.16 9.67 16.87
N ARG A 93 10.34 9.28 15.85
CA ARG A 93 9.64 10.25 14.99
C ARG A 93 8.53 10.98 15.74
N ALA A 94 7.72 10.25 16.51
CA ALA A 94 6.68 10.83 17.36
C ALA A 94 7.27 11.82 18.36
N ILE A 95 8.36 11.46 19.03
CA ILE A 95 9.05 12.36 19.99
C ILE A 95 9.58 13.63 19.28
N ARG A 96 10.14 13.52 18.07
CA ARG A 96 10.57 14.70 17.31
C ARG A 96 9.40 15.60 16.92
N PHE A 97 8.27 15.03 16.56
CA PHE A 97 7.06 15.78 16.29
C PHE A 97 6.55 16.53 17.52
N LEU A 98 6.52 15.88 18.68
CA LEU A 98 6.19 16.51 19.96
C LEU A 98 7.15 17.64 20.32
N GLU A 99 8.45 17.48 20.06
CA GLU A 99 9.45 18.53 20.27
C GLU A 99 9.22 19.74 19.35
N GLN A 100 8.82 19.52 18.11
CA GLN A 100 8.44 20.61 17.19
C GLN A 100 7.21 21.37 17.71
N MET A 101 6.21 20.67 18.26
CA MET A 101 5.06 21.32 18.90
C MET A 101 5.47 22.12 20.14
N ARG A 102 6.33 21.56 21.00
CA ARG A 102 6.85 22.25 22.17
C ARG A 102 7.59 23.55 21.82
N GLN A 103 8.25 23.61 20.67
CA GLN A 103 8.92 24.83 20.18
C GLN A 103 7.93 25.90 19.71
N ARG A 104 6.70 25.52 19.35
CA ARG A 104 5.63 26.45 18.94
C ARG A 104 4.87 27.05 20.12
N GLY A 105 4.85 26.36 21.27
CA GLY A 105 4.10 26.81 22.44
C GLY A 105 4.24 25.89 23.65
N ASP A 106 3.50 26.20 24.69
CA ASP A 106 3.46 25.41 25.93
C ASP A 106 2.45 24.26 25.78
N LEU A 107 2.95 23.03 25.78
CA LEU A 107 2.12 21.82 25.68
C LEU A 107 1.19 21.60 26.90
N LEU A 108 1.41 22.23 28.02
CA LEU A 108 0.49 22.14 29.16
C LEU A 108 -0.74 23.03 28.96
N SER A 109 -0.53 24.22 28.40
CA SER A 109 -1.63 25.16 28.09
C SER A 109 -2.34 24.86 26.79
N GLY A 110 -1.70 24.07 25.90
CA GLY A 110 -2.18 23.72 24.56
C GLY A 110 -1.46 24.50 23.47
N VAL A 111 -1.06 23.78 22.43
CA VAL A 111 -0.42 24.33 21.22
C VAL A 111 -1.42 24.29 20.09
N GLU A 112 -1.60 25.40 19.40
CA GLU A 112 -2.49 25.49 18.24
C GLU A 112 -1.99 24.61 17.10
N LEU A 113 -2.91 23.89 16.48
CA LEU A 113 -2.67 22.99 15.35
C LEU A 113 -3.05 23.67 14.02
N PRO A 114 -2.43 23.26 12.90
CA PRO A 114 -2.72 23.84 11.58
C PRO A 114 -4.20 23.80 11.16
N GLY A 115 -4.98 22.84 11.71
CA GLY A 115 -6.42 22.67 11.46
C GLY A 115 -7.32 23.59 12.28
N GLY A 116 -6.78 24.42 13.16
CA GLY A 116 -7.53 25.31 14.07
C GLY A 116 -7.84 24.70 15.44
N GLY A 117 -7.54 23.40 15.63
CA GLY A 117 -7.63 22.75 16.95
C GLY A 117 -6.41 22.99 17.80
N SER A 118 -6.32 22.29 18.93
CA SER A 118 -5.19 22.39 19.86
C SER A 118 -4.69 21.02 20.33
N CYS A 119 -3.41 20.93 20.66
CA CYS A 119 -2.84 19.72 21.27
C CYS A 119 -2.21 20.07 22.61
N ARG A 120 -2.55 19.31 23.65
CA ARG A 120 -1.99 19.47 24.99
C ARG A 120 -1.61 18.13 25.62
N VAL A 121 -0.69 18.19 26.55
CA VAL A 121 -0.34 17.07 27.44
C VAL A 121 -1.16 17.16 28.71
N GLU A 122 -1.76 16.05 29.12
CA GLU A 122 -2.57 15.95 30.31
C GLU A 122 -1.91 15.08 31.38
N LYS A 123 -2.05 15.49 32.64
CA LYS A 123 -1.55 14.75 33.78
C LYS A 123 -2.40 13.51 34.06
N ASN A 124 -1.94 12.65 34.98
CA ASN A 124 -2.56 11.33 35.20
C ASN A 124 -3.87 11.34 36.02
N TYR A 125 -4.50 12.49 36.33
CA TYR A 125 -5.73 12.59 37.12
C TYR A 125 -5.70 11.70 38.39
N VAL A 126 -4.77 11.97 39.30
CA VAL A 126 -4.49 11.12 40.46
C VAL A 126 -5.70 10.93 41.37
N ASP A 127 -6.59 11.89 41.44
CA ASP A 127 -7.78 11.88 42.29
C ASP A 127 -8.96 11.05 41.71
N VAL A 128 -8.91 10.68 40.43
CA VAL A 128 -9.91 9.81 39.80
C VAL A 128 -9.65 8.36 40.15
N GLN A 129 -10.67 7.64 40.64
CA GLN A 129 -10.54 6.23 40.98
C GLN A 129 -11.03 5.33 39.84
N LEU A 130 -10.22 4.39 39.45
CA LEU A 130 -10.63 3.30 38.54
C LEU A 130 -11.35 2.22 39.32
N PRO A 131 -12.23 1.44 38.66
CA PRO A 131 -12.76 0.20 39.23
C PRO A 131 -11.64 -0.72 39.73
N PRO A 132 -11.85 -1.47 40.83
CA PRO A 132 -10.80 -2.31 41.45
C PRO A 132 -10.20 -3.37 40.50
N GLU A 133 -10.92 -3.73 39.45
CA GLU A 133 -10.52 -4.69 38.42
C GLU A 133 -9.47 -4.09 37.46
N LEU A 134 -9.30 -2.79 37.42
CA LEU A 134 -8.37 -2.08 36.54
C LEU A 134 -7.19 -1.52 37.33
N SER A 135 -6.09 -2.30 37.39
CA SER A 135 -4.87 -1.85 38.08
C SER A 135 -4.23 -0.63 37.42
N GLU A 136 -3.85 0.37 38.19
CA GLU A 136 -3.14 1.57 37.72
C GLU A 136 -1.68 1.29 37.30
N GLU A 137 -1.16 0.11 37.57
CA GLU A 137 0.17 -0.32 37.11
C GLU A 137 0.19 -0.58 35.59
N VAL A 138 -0.99 -0.84 35.01
CA VAL A 138 -1.15 -1.04 33.55
C VAL A 138 -1.27 0.30 32.86
N MET A 139 -0.41 0.56 31.88
CA MET A 139 -0.31 1.84 31.17
C MET A 139 -1.63 2.24 30.49
N ASP A 140 -2.29 1.29 29.83
CA ASP A 140 -3.60 1.47 29.21
C ASP A 140 -4.66 1.99 30.18
N ASN A 141 -4.66 1.45 31.41
CA ASN A 141 -5.63 1.85 32.43
C ASN A 141 -5.38 3.28 32.91
N ARG A 142 -4.14 3.77 32.88
CA ARG A 142 -3.81 5.17 33.16
C ARG A 142 -4.35 6.11 32.06
N ILE A 143 -4.37 5.65 30.80
CA ILE A 143 -5.00 6.40 29.70
C ILE A 143 -6.52 6.50 29.94
N LEU A 144 -7.18 5.40 30.31
CA LEU A 144 -8.59 5.39 30.68
C LEU A 144 -8.91 6.31 31.85
N LYS A 145 -8.01 6.38 32.85
CA LYS A 145 -8.13 7.28 33.99
C LYS A 145 -8.13 8.75 33.55
N VAL A 146 -7.28 9.12 32.58
CA VAL A 146 -7.28 10.47 31.99
C VAL A 146 -8.60 10.75 31.26
N CYS A 147 -9.11 9.80 30.49
CA CYS A 147 -10.41 9.95 29.81
C CYS A 147 -11.56 10.18 30.81
N LEU A 148 -11.59 9.45 31.93
CA LEU A 148 -12.60 9.64 32.99
C LEU A 148 -12.46 11.03 33.62
N GLY A 149 -11.26 11.44 34.00
CA GLY A 149 -11.01 12.74 34.61
C GLY A 149 -11.41 13.90 33.68
N LEU A 150 -11.11 13.78 32.39
CA LEU A 150 -11.57 14.76 31.39
C LEU A 150 -13.09 14.79 31.27
N LYS A 151 -13.75 13.63 31.27
CA LYS A 151 -15.21 13.52 31.20
C LYS A 151 -15.92 14.14 32.44
N GLU A 152 -15.28 14.10 33.60
CA GLU A 152 -15.80 14.70 34.83
C GLU A 152 -15.57 16.22 34.89
N THR A 153 -14.55 16.73 34.21
CA THR A 153 -14.12 18.13 34.32
C THR A 153 -14.48 19.00 33.12
N HIS A 154 -14.94 18.41 32.02
CA HIS A 154 -15.26 19.09 30.77
C HIS A 154 -16.66 18.70 30.28
N ASP A 155 -17.36 19.65 29.67
CA ASP A 155 -18.67 19.43 29.09
C ASP A 155 -18.59 18.84 27.67
N GLU A 156 -17.42 18.90 27.04
CA GLU A 156 -17.17 18.39 25.71
C GLU A 156 -17.13 16.87 25.70
N GLN A 157 -17.51 16.28 24.57
CA GLN A 157 -17.45 14.83 24.39
C GLN A 157 -15.99 14.37 24.37
N VAL A 158 -15.62 13.50 25.31
CA VAL A 158 -14.31 12.85 25.37
C VAL A 158 -14.34 11.55 24.59
N ILE A 159 -13.40 11.38 23.65
CA ILE A 159 -13.27 10.21 22.78
C ILE A 159 -11.85 9.68 22.88
N LEU A 160 -11.71 8.42 23.29
CA LEU A 160 -10.43 7.71 23.23
C LEU A 160 -10.16 7.24 21.80
N VAL A 161 -9.00 7.56 21.28
CA VAL A 161 -8.55 7.06 19.97
C VAL A 161 -7.44 6.04 20.18
N THR A 162 -7.72 4.78 19.84
CA THR A 162 -6.76 3.68 20.01
C THR A 162 -6.99 2.57 18.98
N LYS A 163 -5.92 1.93 18.59
CA LYS A 163 -5.95 0.72 17.75
C LYS A 163 -6.13 -0.57 18.56
N ASP A 164 -5.97 -0.51 19.86
CA ASP A 164 -6.15 -1.68 20.72
C ASP A 164 -7.65 -1.96 20.95
N ILE A 165 -8.11 -3.10 20.44
CA ILE A 165 -9.49 -3.55 20.57
C ILE A 165 -9.85 -3.75 22.05
N LEU A 166 -8.94 -4.33 22.85
CA LEU A 166 -9.19 -4.57 24.27
C LEU A 166 -9.31 -3.27 25.05
N LEU A 167 -8.49 -2.26 24.70
CA LEU A 167 -8.58 -0.95 25.30
C LEU A 167 -9.90 -0.25 24.94
N ARG A 168 -10.40 -0.40 23.69
CA ARG A 168 -11.72 0.09 23.30
C ARG A 168 -12.86 -0.58 24.09
N ILE A 169 -12.75 -1.90 24.31
CA ILE A 169 -13.75 -2.63 25.12
C ILE A 169 -13.72 -2.14 26.57
N LYS A 170 -12.55 -1.96 27.18
CA LYS A 170 -12.42 -1.40 28.53
C LYS A 170 -13.00 0.02 28.61
N ALA A 171 -12.76 0.86 27.62
CA ALA A 171 -13.34 2.20 27.52
C ALA A 171 -14.86 2.14 27.49
N GLN A 172 -15.45 1.25 26.69
CA GLN A 172 -16.90 1.07 26.60
C GLN A 172 -17.49 0.64 27.95
N ILE A 173 -16.84 -0.26 28.69
CA ILE A 173 -17.30 -0.69 30.03
C ILE A 173 -17.34 0.51 31.00
N LEU A 174 -16.39 1.45 30.86
CA LEU A 174 -16.33 2.69 31.66
C LEU A 174 -17.26 3.81 31.12
N GLY A 175 -18.03 3.54 30.07
CA GLY A 175 -18.89 4.53 29.43
C GLY A 175 -18.10 5.66 28.72
N ILE A 176 -16.87 5.39 28.29
CA ILE A 176 -16.05 6.29 27.49
C ILE A 176 -16.26 5.93 26.01
N SER A 177 -16.53 6.93 25.17
CA SER A 177 -16.55 6.76 23.72
C SER A 177 -15.14 6.42 23.23
N ALA A 178 -15.02 5.40 22.38
CA ALA A 178 -13.71 5.02 21.82
C ALA A 178 -13.83 4.74 20.32
N GLU A 179 -12.84 5.23 19.57
CA GLU A 179 -12.75 5.12 18.11
C GLU A 179 -11.40 4.56 17.68
N ASP A 180 -11.36 3.92 16.52
CA ASP A 180 -10.12 3.53 15.86
C ASP A 180 -9.52 4.74 15.12
N PHE A 181 -8.18 4.80 15.03
CA PHE A 181 -7.50 5.81 14.21
C PHE A 181 -7.43 5.33 12.76
N THR A 182 -8.25 5.90 11.89
CA THR A 182 -8.48 5.43 10.52
C THR A 182 -7.77 6.23 9.43
N THR A 183 -6.97 7.25 9.76
CA THR A 183 -6.37 8.18 8.79
C THR A 183 -5.44 7.51 7.77
N GLU A 184 -4.83 6.38 8.10
CA GLU A 184 -4.01 5.60 7.18
C GLU A 184 -4.71 4.30 6.70
N GLN A 185 -5.97 4.11 7.07
CA GLN A 185 -6.75 2.98 6.59
C GLN A 185 -7.31 3.27 5.22
N VAL A 186 -7.36 2.25 4.40
CA VAL A 186 -8.07 2.25 3.12
C VAL A 186 -9.43 1.54 3.29
N PHE A 187 -10.25 1.56 2.26
CA PHE A 187 -11.52 0.81 2.25
C PHE A 187 -11.29 -0.69 2.45
N ASP A 188 -12.32 -1.40 2.87
CA ASP A 188 -12.32 -2.87 2.91
C ASP A 188 -12.01 -3.45 1.52
N ASN A 189 -11.42 -4.64 1.46
CA ASN A 189 -10.97 -5.27 0.21
C ASN A 189 -12.02 -5.25 -0.91
N GLU A 190 -13.30 -5.40 -0.60
CA GLU A 190 -14.38 -5.37 -1.57
C GLU A 190 -14.51 -4.01 -2.27
N ASN A 191 -14.28 -2.92 -1.54
CA ASN A 191 -14.42 -1.53 -1.99
C ASN A 191 -13.10 -0.89 -2.46
N GLN A 192 -11.97 -1.58 -2.29
CA GLN A 192 -10.67 -1.08 -2.76
C GLN A 192 -10.60 -1.01 -4.28
N TYR A 193 -9.80 -0.06 -4.77
CA TYR A 193 -9.52 0.08 -6.18
C TYR A 193 -8.85 -1.18 -6.75
N LYS A 194 -9.49 -1.78 -7.75
CA LYS A 194 -9.04 -3.04 -8.37
C LYS A 194 -8.15 -2.84 -9.60
N GLY A 195 -8.01 -1.61 -10.10
CA GLY A 195 -7.27 -1.33 -11.33
C GLY A 195 -7.92 -1.87 -12.60
N ARG A 196 -9.07 -2.57 -12.50
CA ARG A 196 -9.79 -3.17 -13.61
C ARG A 196 -11.32 -3.10 -13.40
N ILE A 197 -12.07 -3.09 -14.50
CA ILE A 197 -13.53 -3.10 -14.49
C ILE A 197 -14.08 -3.84 -15.70
N GLU A 198 -15.25 -4.42 -15.54
CA GLU A 198 -16.04 -4.95 -16.66
C GLU A 198 -17.12 -3.96 -17.04
N VAL A 199 -17.25 -3.65 -18.34
CA VAL A 199 -18.25 -2.71 -18.83
C VAL A 199 -18.91 -3.21 -20.09
N TYR A 200 -20.12 -2.74 -20.31
CA TYR A 200 -20.88 -3.01 -21.52
C TYR A 200 -20.76 -1.86 -22.53
N VAL A 201 -20.88 -2.21 -23.79
CA VAL A 201 -20.83 -1.25 -24.90
C VAL A 201 -21.75 -1.69 -26.04
N PRO A 202 -22.39 -0.75 -26.75
CA PRO A 202 -23.19 -1.06 -27.94
C PRO A 202 -22.40 -1.85 -28.97
N GLU A 203 -23.03 -2.83 -29.60
CA GLU A 203 -22.43 -3.78 -30.57
C GLU A 203 -21.69 -3.08 -31.73
N GLU A 204 -22.16 -1.90 -32.16
CA GLU A 204 -21.53 -1.12 -33.23
C GLU A 204 -20.16 -0.60 -32.80
N LEU A 205 -20.08 0.01 -31.62
CA LEU A 205 -18.82 0.51 -31.04
C LEU A 205 -17.86 -0.64 -30.70
N PHE A 206 -18.40 -1.77 -30.26
CA PHE A 206 -17.61 -2.96 -29.98
C PHE A 206 -16.84 -3.48 -31.21
N LYS A 207 -17.46 -3.44 -32.39
CA LYS A 207 -16.81 -3.84 -33.65
C LYS A 207 -15.68 -2.91 -34.06
N ASP A 208 -15.84 -1.62 -33.82
CA ASP A 208 -14.87 -0.58 -34.16
C ASP A 208 -13.74 -0.38 -33.13
N PHE A 209 -13.84 -1.00 -31.95
CA PHE A 209 -12.90 -0.85 -30.86
C PHE A 209 -11.42 -0.94 -31.27
N LYS A 210 -11.07 -1.98 -32.07
CA LYS A 210 -9.67 -2.21 -32.46
C LYS A 210 -9.08 -1.11 -33.32
N LYS A 211 -9.92 -0.33 -34.02
CA LYS A 211 -9.50 0.71 -34.98
C LYS A 211 -9.42 2.08 -34.31
N LYS A 212 -10.44 2.46 -33.54
CA LYS A 212 -10.62 3.82 -33.04
C LYS A 212 -10.54 3.96 -31.52
N GLY A 213 -10.66 2.84 -30.79
CA GLY A 213 -10.94 2.85 -29.34
C GLY A 213 -12.40 3.22 -29.06
N ILE A 214 -12.75 3.36 -27.77
CA ILE A 214 -14.10 3.71 -27.33
C ILE A 214 -13.99 4.82 -26.29
N PRO A 215 -14.71 5.96 -26.47
CA PRO A 215 -14.76 7.00 -25.44
C PRO A 215 -15.33 6.44 -24.12
N VAL A 216 -14.78 6.84 -22.99
CA VAL A 216 -15.22 6.36 -21.66
C VAL A 216 -16.68 6.67 -21.35
N GLN A 217 -17.26 7.72 -21.94
CA GLN A 217 -18.67 8.07 -21.79
C GLN A 217 -19.62 7.14 -22.55
N SER A 218 -19.09 6.33 -23.46
CA SER A 218 -19.90 5.41 -24.32
C SER A 218 -20.05 4.00 -23.76
N VAL A 219 -19.48 3.74 -22.59
CA VAL A 219 -19.60 2.45 -21.89
C VAL A 219 -20.48 2.60 -20.65
N TYR A 220 -21.05 1.49 -20.18
CA TYR A 220 -21.89 1.49 -19.00
C TYR A 220 -21.75 0.21 -18.20
N VAL A 221 -22.15 0.27 -16.94
CA VAL A 221 -22.40 -0.88 -16.07
C VAL A 221 -23.90 -0.96 -15.76
N THR A 222 -24.40 -2.13 -15.38
CA THR A 222 -25.79 -2.28 -14.94
C THR A 222 -25.86 -2.20 -13.42
N ASP A 223 -26.80 -1.41 -12.89
CA ASP A 223 -27.15 -1.45 -11.48
C ASP A 223 -27.96 -2.69 -11.12
N GLY A 224 -28.28 -2.85 -9.83
CA GLY A 224 -29.09 -3.99 -9.34
C GLY A 224 -30.52 -4.05 -9.89
N GLU A 225 -31.03 -2.96 -10.47
CA GLU A 225 -32.39 -2.83 -11.06
C GLU A 225 -32.35 -2.92 -12.59
N GLY A 226 -31.16 -3.11 -13.20
CA GLY A 226 -30.98 -3.19 -14.66
C GLY A 226 -30.84 -1.82 -15.34
N GLY A 227 -30.72 -0.74 -14.59
CA GLY A 227 -30.41 0.60 -15.10
C GLY A 227 -28.99 0.68 -15.65
N ARG A 228 -28.77 1.59 -16.61
CA ARG A 228 -27.44 1.83 -17.19
C ARG A 228 -26.78 3.03 -16.52
N ILE A 229 -25.62 2.80 -15.93
CA ILE A 229 -24.81 3.85 -15.28
C ILE A 229 -23.47 3.94 -16.00
N VAL A 230 -23.05 5.14 -16.38
CA VAL A 230 -21.70 5.39 -16.89
C VAL A 230 -20.72 5.39 -15.72
N PRO A 231 -19.79 4.41 -15.65
CA PRO A 231 -18.84 4.36 -14.53
C PRO A 231 -17.79 5.46 -14.65
N GLU A 232 -17.33 5.97 -13.51
CA GLU A 232 -16.17 6.84 -13.46
C GLU A 232 -14.90 5.98 -13.67
N LEU A 233 -14.23 6.17 -14.82
CA LEU A 233 -13.02 5.45 -15.18
C LEU A 233 -11.80 6.34 -14.99
N THR A 234 -10.77 5.79 -14.39
CA THR A 234 -9.51 6.50 -14.13
C THR A 234 -8.46 6.20 -15.19
N GLU A 235 -7.45 7.07 -15.30
CA GLU A 235 -6.31 6.87 -16.20
C GLU A 235 -5.60 5.54 -15.88
N ASN A 236 -5.16 4.83 -16.91
CA ASN A 236 -4.52 3.50 -16.86
C ASN A 236 -5.39 2.35 -16.33
N GLN A 237 -6.66 2.58 -16.01
CA GLN A 237 -7.55 1.51 -15.58
C GLN A 237 -7.78 0.50 -16.71
N PHE A 238 -7.64 -0.78 -16.41
CA PHE A 238 -7.91 -1.86 -17.36
C PHE A 238 -9.40 -2.14 -17.48
N VAL A 239 -9.83 -2.48 -18.69
CA VAL A 239 -11.25 -2.65 -19.02
C VAL A 239 -11.49 -3.95 -19.77
N ILE A 240 -12.46 -4.73 -19.30
CA ILE A 240 -13.02 -5.86 -20.03
C ILE A 240 -14.31 -5.35 -20.68
N LEU A 241 -14.26 -5.16 -21.99
CA LEU A 241 -15.40 -4.73 -22.79
C LEU A 241 -16.27 -5.91 -23.17
N LYS A 242 -17.55 -5.85 -22.86
CA LYS A 242 -18.58 -6.83 -23.26
C LYS A 242 -19.57 -6.16 -24.22
N ALA A 243 -19.89 -6.82 -25.32
CA ALA A 243 -20.94 -6.33 -26.22
C ALA A 243 -22.31 -6.53 -25.55
N ASP A 244 -23.18 -5.53 -25.57
CA ASP A 244 -24.51 -5.58 -24.91
C ASP A 244 -25.45 -6.63 -25.46
N GLN A 245 -25.33 -7.00 -26.78
CA GLN A 245 -26.11 -8.03 -27.41
C GLN A 245 -25.47 -9.43 -27.43
N SER A 246 -24.19 -9.54 -27.06
CA SER A 246 -23.43 -10.78 -27.09
C SER A 246 -22.37 -10.87 -26.01
N VAL A 247 -22.79 -11.23 -24.82
CA VAL A 247 -21.92 -11.33 -23.60
C VAL A 247 -20.72 -12.29 -23.79
N LYS A 248 -20.78 -13.21 -24.77
CA LYS A 248 -19.69 -14.15 -25.06
C LYS A 248 -18.47 -13.50 -25.73
N LYS A 249 -18.63 -12.32 -26.36
CA LYS A 249 -17.52 -11.62 -27.02
C LYS A 249 -16.98 -10.56 -26.09
N THR A 250 -15.67 -10.63 -25.81
CA THR A 250 -14.97 -9.68 -24.97
C THR A 250 -13.76 -9.09 -25.68
N HIS A 251 -13.46 -7.85 -25.36
CA HIS A 251 -12.20 -7.20 -25.71
C HIS A 251 -11.52 -6.69 -24.43
N LEU A 252 -10.20 -6.75 -24.43
CA LEU A 252 -9.38 -6.19 -23.35
C LEU A 252 -8.83 -4.84 -23.80
N GLY A 253 -8.96 -3.85 -22.95
CA GLY A 253 -8.46 -2.50 -23.19
C GLY A 253 -7.95 -1.82 -21.94
N ARG A 254 -7.46 -0.61 -22.10
CA ARG A 254 -6.97 0.27 -21.04
C ARG A 254 -7.46 1.70 -21.32
N VAL A 255 -7.78 2.42 -20.27
CA VAL A 255 -8.12 3.85 -20.37
C VAL A 255 -6.85 4.67 -20.59
N GLU A 256 -6.89 5.51 -21.62
CA GLU A 256 -5.83 6.41 -21.99
C GLU A 256 -6.43 7.73 -22.53
N ASN A 257 -6.22 8.82 -21.81
CA ASN A 257 -6.72 10.16 -22.19
C ASN A 257 -8.25 10.15 -22.49
N GLY A 258 -9.05 9.51 -21.63
CA GLY A 258 -10.51 9.45 -21.77
C GLY A 258 -11.02 8.52 -22.88
N VAL A 259 -10.16 7.67 -23.45
CA VAL A 259 -10.51 6.68 -24.50
C VAL A 259 -10.02 5.31 -24.05
N ILE A 260 -10.87 4.29 -24.16
CA ILE A 260 -10.48 2.90 -23.93
C ILE A 260 -9.78 2.41 -25.20
N ARG A 261 -8.50 2.08 -25.09
CA ARG A 261 -7.65 1.58 -26.19
C ARG A 261 -7.33 0.11 -26.01
N LYS A 262 -7.01 -0.56 -27.13
CA LYS A 262 -6.56 -1.95 -27.12
C LYS A 262 -5.20 -2.06 -26.45
N LEU A 263 -4.91 -3.23 -25.85
CA LEU A 263 -3.60 -3.55 -25.30
C LEU A 263 -2.55 -3.63 -26.43
N GLU A 264 -1.37 -3.04 -26.16
CA GLU A 264 -0.25 -2.99 -27.11
C GLU A 264 0.51 -4.31 -27.16
N TYR A 265 0.78 -4.89 -25.98
CA TYR A 265 1.62 -6.09 -25.81
C TYR A 265 0.84 -7.41 -25.80
N ARG A 266 -0.43 -7.40 -26.27
CA ARG A 266 -1.28 -8.60 -26.26
C ARG A 266 -0.67 -9.82 -26.97
N LYS A 267 0.15 -9.60 -28.00
CA LYS A 267 0.78 -10.66 -28.78
C LYS A 267 2.21 -10.99 -28.34
N SER A 268 2.76 -10.24 -27.41
CA SER A 268 4.09 -10.49 -26.90
C SER A 268 4.11 -11.77 -26.06
N MET A 269 5.24 -12.41 -26.05
CA MET A 269 5.51 -13.63 -25.27
C MET A 269 6.82 -13.43 -24.52
N PRO A 270 6.80 -12.64 -23.44
CA PRO A 270 8.02 -12.35 -22.70
C PRO A 270 8.60 -13.66 -22.16
N TYR A 271 9.86 -13.92 -22.47
CA TYR A 271 10.57 -15.14 -22.13
C TYR A 271 9.80 -16.43 -22.49
N GLY A 272 9.13 -16.43 -23.67
CA GLY A 272 8.31 -17.55 -24.15
C GLY A 272 6.94 -17.72 -23.50
N ILE A 273 6.60 -16.95 -22.48
CA ILE A 273 5.36 -17.14 -21.71
C ILE A 273 4.16 -16.45 -22.37
N ARG A 274 3.03 -17.17 -22.43
CA ARG A 274 1.76 -16.66 -22.98
C ARG A 274 0.72 -16.44 -21.87
N PRO A 275 0.02 -15.30 -21.87
CA PRO A 275 -1.10 -15.08 -20.98
C PRO A 275 -2.25 -16.08 -21.23
N ARG A 276 -2.86 -16.59 -20.16
CA ARG A 276 -3.96 -17.57 -20.20
C ARG A 276 -5.31 -16.94 -19.85
N ASN A 277 -5.33 -15.86 -19.08
CA ASN A 277 -6.53 -15.19 -18.61
C ASN A 277 -6.40 -13.65 -18.70
N ALA A 278 -7.51 -12.93 -18.46
CA ALA A 278 -7.56 -11.48 -18.60
C ALA A 278 -6.57 -10.75 -17.67
N GLY A 279 -6.44 -11.20 -16.42
CA GLY A 279 -5.50 -10.63 -15.44
C GLY A 279 -4.06 -10.74 -15.91
N GLN A 280 -3.65 -11.88 -16.46
CA GLN A 280 -2.30 -12.05 -16.99
C GLN A 280 -2.06 -11.18 -18.24
N TYR A 281 -3.06 -10.95 -19.10
CA TYR A 281 -2.94 -9.99 -20.20
C TYR A 281 -2.74 -8.56 -19.68
N PHE A 282 -3.46 -8.15 -18.65
CA PHE A 282 -3.29 -6.84 -18.03
C PHE A 282 -1.94 -6.70 -17.32
N LEU A 283 -1.52 -7.75 -16.63
CA LEU A 283 -0.22 -7.81 -15.98
C LEU A 283 0.91 -7.68 -17.01
N GLN A 284 0.86 -8.46 -18.08
CA GLN A 284 1.83 -8.37 -19.18
C GLN A 284 1.87 -6.97 -19.78
N GLU A 285 0.71 -6.38 -20.07
CA GLU A 285 0.61 -5.02 -20.60
C GLU A 285 1.32 -4.02 -19.69
N ALA A 286 1.02 -4.03 -18.38
CA ALA A 286 1.62 -3.12 -17.41
C ALA A 286 3.14 -3.32 -17.27
N LEU A 287 3.60 -4.56 -17.22
CA LEU A 287 5.01 -4.89 -17.03
C LEU A 287 5.86 -4.60 -18.29
N MET A 288 5.32 -4.85 -19.49
CA MET A 288 6.02 -4.63 -20.75
C MET A 288 6.18 -3.15 -21.10
N GLN A 289 5.31 -2.26 -20.60
CA GLN A 289 5.49 -0.82 -20.77
C GLN A 289 6.86 -0.35 -20.25
N PRO A 290 7.51 0.62 -20.91
CA PRO A 290 8.77 1.16 -20.45
C PRO A 290 8.64 1.89 -19.11
N ALA A 291 9.75 2.03 -18.36
CA ALA A 291 9.78 2.78 -17.09
C ALA A 291 9.30 4.23 -17.23
N LYS A 292 9.46 4.84 -18.40
CA LYS A 292 8.97 6.20 -18.66
C LYS A 292 7.44 6.29 -18.62
N THR A 293 6.74 5.24 -19.06
CA THR A 293 5.27 5.20 -19.16
C THR A 293 4.65 4.59 -17.90
N ALA A 294 5.22 3.50 -17.40
CA ALA A 294 4.75 2.78 -16.22
C ALA A 294 5.89 2.56 -15.22
N PRO A 295 6.37 3.61 -14.55
CA PRO A 295 7.44 3.47 -13.58
C PRO A 295 7.01 2.72 -12.31
N LEU A 296 5.72 2.74 -11.99
CA LEU A 296 5.15 2.00 -10.87
C LEU A 296 4.06 1.05 -11.36
N VAL A 297 4.18 -0.22 -11.00
CA VAL A 297 3.14 -1.25 -11.23
C VAL A 297 2.77 -1.87 -9.89
N ILE A 298 1.49 -1.88 -9.56
CA ILE A 298 0.95 -2.50 -8.35
C ILE A 298 0.10 -3.70 -8.76
N VAL A 299 0.41 -4.87 -8.21
CA VAL A 299 -0.26 -6.13 -8.55
C VAL A 299 -0.80 -6.77 -7.28
N LYS A 300 -2.12 -6.84 -7.18
CA LYS A 300 -2.82 -7.53 -6.09
C LYS A 300 -3.41 -8.84 -6.59
N GLY A 301 -3.45 -9.85 -5.75
CA GLY A 301 -4.13 -11.11 -6.04
C GLY A 301 -3.65 -12.25 -5.18
N MET A 302 -4.46 -13.30 -5.12
CA MET A 302 -4.18 -14.50 -4.33
C MET A 302 -2.87 -15.18 -4.75
N ALA A 303 -2.29 -15.93 -3.83
CA ALA A 303 -1.17 -16.81 -4.16
C ALA A 303 -1.58 -17.81 -5.26
N GLY A 304 -0.67 -18.07 -6.22
CA GLY A 304 -0.96 -18.96 -7.38
C GLY A 304 -1.55 -18.24 -8.59
N THR A 305 -1.69 -16.92 -8.58
CA THR A 305 -2.09 -16.12 -9.76
C THR A 305 -0.91 -15.74 -10.66
N SER A 306 0.26 -16.36 -10.45
CA SER A 306 1.48 -16.18 -11.27
C SER A 306 2.09 -14.77 -11.26
N LYS A 307 1.83 -13.95 -10.23
CA LYS A 307 2.34 -12.56 -10.12
C LYS A 307 3.87 -12.50 -10.25
N THR A 308 4.57 -13.22 -9.37
CA THR A 308 6.04 -13.24 -9.30
C THR A 308 6.64 -13.88 -10.54
N PHE A 309 6.07 -14.99 -10.99
CA PHE A 309 6.47 -15.71 -12.21
C PHE A 309 6.43 -14.81 -13.46
N TYR A 310 5.32 -14.11 -13.69
CA TYR A 310 5.18 -13.19 -14.82
C TYR A 310 6.11 -11.98 -14.72
N SER A 311 6.29 -11.46 -13.51
CA SER A 311 7.18 -10.32 -13.29
C SER A 311 8.64 -10.67 -13.57
N LEU A 312 9.06 -11.87 -13.21
CA LEU A 312 10.39 -12.40 -13.55
C LEU A 312 10.54 -12.65 -15.04
N ALA A 313 9.53 -13.26 -15.70
CA ALA A 313 9.53 -13.52 -17.13
C ALA A 313 9.75 -12.23 -17.95
N VAL A 314 8.98 -11.18 -17.64
CA VAL A 314 9.14 -9.87 -18.30
C VAL A 314 10.47 -9.22 -17.96
N GLY A 315 10.94 -9.35 -16.72
CA GLY A 315 12.25 -8.85 -16.31
C GLY A 315 13.39 -9.49 -17.12
N LEU A 316 13.37 -10.83 -17.24
CA LEU A 316 14.35 -11.57 -18.03
C LEU A 316 14.30 -11.21 -19.52
N GLU A 317 13.09 -11.09 -20.10
CA GLU A 317 12.91 -10.62 -21.47
C GLU A 317 13.61 -9.27 -21.71
N LYS A 318 13.40 -8.31 -20.80
CA LYS A 318 13.94 -6.95 -20.93
C LYS A 318 15.45 -6.87 -20.68
N VAL A 319 16.02 -7.74 -19.85
CA VAL A 319 17.43 -7.68 -19.46
C VAL A 319 18.29 -8.62 -20.31
N LEU A 320 17.78 -9.81 -20.67
CA LEU A 320 18.51 -10.84 -21.41
C LEU A 320 18.21 -10.82 -22.92
N ASN A 321 16.93 -10.96 -23.28
CA ASN A 321 16.54 -11.22 -24.67
C ASN A 321 16.37 -9.93 -25.49
N ASN A 322 15.98 -8.84 -24.84
CA ASN A 322 15.83 -7.53 -25.48
C ASN A 322 16.55 -6.44 -24.69
N PRO A 323 17.87 -6.45 -24.66
CA PRO A 323 18.67 -5.51 -23.87
C PRO A 323 18.64 -4.11 -24.52
N THR A 324 17.52 -3.43 -24.44
CA THR A 324 17.37 -2.04 -24.92
C THR A 324 18.24 -1.05 -24.14
N GLY A 325 18.91 -1.52 -23.06
CA GLY A 325 19.69 -0.69 -22.16
C GLY A 325 18.81 0.10 -21.17
N GLU A 326 17.49 -0.17 -21.16
CA GLU A 326 16.57 0.44 -20.22
C GLU A 326 16.90 0.03 -18.78
N TYR A 327 17.10 -1.27 -18.56
CA TYR A 327 17.48 -1.81 -17.25
C TYR A 327 18.86 -2.49 -17.32
N ARG A 328 19.63 -2.36 -16.24
CA ARG A 328 20.92 -3.05 -16.06
C ARG A 328 20.76 -4.39 -15.35
N ARG A 329 19.73 -4.49 -14.51
CA ARG A 329 19.50 -5.67 -13.66
C ARG A 329 18.04 -5.76 -13.23
N ILE A 330 17.67 -6.95 -12.81
CA ILE A 330 16.49 -7.22 -12.00
C ILE A 330 16.94 -7.23 -10.55
N LEU A 331 16.26 -6.47 -9.70
CA LEU A 331 16.47 -6.50 -8.26
C LEU A 331 15.21 -7.04 -7.60
N VAL A 332 15.33 -8.14 -6.86
CA VAL A 332 14.21 -8.76 -6.16
C VAL A 332 14.38 -8.56 -4.66
N CYS A 333 13.33 -8.05 -4.03
CA CYS A 333 13.29 -7.81 -2.60
C CYS A 333 12.03 -8.40 -2.01
N ARG A 334 12.16 -8.93 -0.81
CA ARG A 334 11.04 -9.47 -0.04
C ARG A 334 11.10 -8.93 1.38
N PRO A 335 10.01 -8.35 1.92
CA PRO A 335 9.99 -7.95 3.32
C PRO A 335 10.07 -9.19 4.20
N ASN A 336 10.82 -9.10 5.29
CA ASN A 336 10.85 -10.14 6.29
C ASN A 336 9.78 -9.87 7.35
N ALA A 337 8.75 -10.68 7.39
CA ALA A 337 7.65 -10.53 8.35
C ALA A 337 8.05 -10.93 9.79
N GLN A 338 9.02 -11.83 9.92
CA GLN A 338 9.38 -12.42 11.23
C GLN A 338 10.48 -11.67 11.98
N PHE A 339 11.29 -10.86 11.29
CA PHE A 339 12.46 -10.22 11.89
C PHE A 339 12.42 -8.71 11.63
N ASP A 340 11.84 -7.95 12.54
CA ASP A 340 11.95 -6.48 12.56
C ASP A 340 13.33 -5.99 13.08
N SER A 341 14.08 -6.89 13.72
CA SER A 341 15.42 -6.66 14.26
C SER A 341 16.46 -7.35 13.40
N ASP A 342 17.55 -6.65 13.14
CA ASP A 342 18.74 -7.02 12.39
C ASP A 342 18.89 -8.52 12.03
N ILE A 343 18.96 -8.82 10.74
CA ILE A 343 19.45 -10.10 10.18
C ILE A 343 20.80 -10.52 10.84
N GLY A 344 21.42 -9.64 11.63
CA GLY A 344 22.66 -9.83 12.32
C GLY A 344 22.75 -11.04 13.27
N PHE A 345 21.63 -11.53 13.80
CA PHE A 345 21.60 -12.67 14.73
C PHE A 345 21.59 -14.06 14.08
N LEU A 346 21.39 -14.16 12.76
CA LEU A 346 21.51 -15.46 12.07
C LEU A 346 22.98 -15.77 11.78
N PRO A 347 23.45 -16.99 11.98
CA PRO A 347 24.79 -17.40 11.57
C PRO A 347 24.90 -17.43 10.04
N GLY A 348 26.07 -17.07 9.51
CA GLY A 348 26.36 -17.06 8.08
C GLY A 348 26.59 -15.66 7.51
N ASP A 349 27.03 -15.61 6.24
CA ASP A 349 27.16 -14.36 5.51
C ASP A 349 25.81 -13.77 5.11
N GLU A 350 25.82 -12.59 4.52
CA GLU A 350 24.58 -11.86 4.14
C GLU A 350 23.75 -12.64 3.11
N GLN A 351 24.38 -13.32 2.17
CA GLN A 351 23.71 -14.11 1.14
C GLN A 351 23.10 -15.38 1.72
N GLU A 352 23.79 -16.06 2.64
CA GLU A 352 23.26 -17.23 3.34
C GLU A 352 22.02 -16.89 4.18
N LYS A 353 21.96 -15.69 4.76
CA LYS A 353 20.83 -15.22 5.56
C LYS A 353 19.60 -14.87 4.72
N ILE A 354 19.78 -14.37 3.50
CA ILE A 354 18.71 -13.98 2.58
C ILE A 354 18.19 -15.17 1.77
N SER A 355 19.04 -16.19 1.54
CA SER A 355 18.74 -17.35 0.71
C SER A 355 17.39 -18.04 1.04
N PRO A 356 17.01 -18.30 2.30
CA PRO A 356 15.71 -18.93 2.60
C PRO A 356 14.50 -18.08 2.17
N LEU A 357 14.61 -16.74 2.26
CA LEU A 357 13.54 -15.82 1.86
C LEU A 357 13.38 -15.76 0.34
N MET A 358 14.45 -16.06 -0.40
CA MET A 358 14.49 -16.00 -1.87
C MET A 358 14.21 -17.33 -2.56
N ARG A 359 14.04 -18.41 -1.79
CA ARG A 359 13.73 -19.74 -2.36
C ARG A 359 12.55 -19.71 -3.34
N PRO A 360 11.41 -19.06 -3.04
CA PRO A 360 10.28 -19.00 -3.98
C PRO A 360 10.61 -18.25 -5.28
N VAL A 361 11.60 -17.34 -5.27
CA VAL A 361 12.06 -16.64 -6.47
C VAL A 361 12.90 -17.59 -7.32
N ILE A 362 13.76 -18.37 -6.69
CA ILE A 362 14.61 -19.39 -7.36
C ILE A 362 13.70 -20.45 -8.00
N ASP A 363 12.73 -20.98 -7.27
CA ASP A 363 11.76 -21.97 -7.78
C ASP A 363 11.00 -21.45 -9.02
N ASN A 364 10.62 -20.16 -9.03
CA ASN A 364 10.02 -19.53 -10.22
C ASN A 364 11.01 -19.39 -11.38
N LEU A 365 12.29 -19.11 -11.11
CA LEU A 365 13.32 -19.03 -12.13
C LEU A 365 13.61 -20.39 -12.74
N GLU A 366 13.71 -21.44 -11.92
CA GLU A 366 13.83 -22.83 -12.37
C GLU A 366 12.71 -23.18 -13.34
N GLN A 367 11.46 -22.93 -12.94
CA GLN A 367 10.31 -23.21 -13.78
C GLN A 367 10.30 -22.38 -15.07
N LEU A 368 10.74 -21.10 -15.03
CA LEU A 368 10.80 -20.24 -16.22
C LEU A 368 11.85 -20.71 -17.21
N ILE A 369 13.02 -21.08 -16.74
CA ILE A 369 14.15 -21.49 -17.58
C ILE A 369 13.86 -22.87 -18.19
N ASP A 370 13.30 -23.82 -17.41
CA ASP A 370 12.90 -25.14 -17.89
C ASP A 370 11.75 -25.09 -18.89
N SER A 371 10.81 -24.13 -18.74
CA SER A 371 9.66 -23.99 -19.65
C SER A 371 9.98 -23.31 -20.99
N ASN A 372 11.20 -22.80 -21.18
CA ASN A 372 11.58 -22.19 -22.44
C ASN A 372 11.88 -23.29 -23.49
N GLU A 373 10.97 -23.46 -24.47
CA GLU A 373 11.02 -24.52 -25.48
C GLU A 373 12.30 -24.48 -26.34
N GLU A 374 13.00 -23.35 -26.39
CA GLU A 374 14.25 -23.19 -27.18
C GLU A 374 15.48 -23.73 -26.44
N GLU A 375 15.43 -23.83 -25.10
CA GLU A 375 16.52 -24.32 -24.25
C GLU A 375 15.99 -25.37 -23.26
N ARG A 376 15.77 -26.62 -23.70
CA ARG A 376 15.49 -27.73 -22.77
C ARG A 376 16.79 -28.24 -22.20
N TYR A 377 16.92 -28.12 -20.87
CA TYR A 377 18.09 -28.64 -20.16
C TYR A 377 18.00 -30.15 -20.00
N ALA A 378 19.14 -30.83 -20.17
CA ALA A 378 19.17 -32.28 -20.14
C ALA A 378 19.07 -32.85 -18.73
N ASP A 379 19.49 -32.08 -17.72
CA ASP A 379 19.43 -32.46 -16.32
C ASP A 379 19.31 -31.24 -15.37
N GLU A 380 19.08 -31.50 -14.07
CA GLU A 380 18.95 -30.47 -13.02
C GLU A 380 20.25 -29.70 -12.78
N ASP A 381 21.42 -30.31 -13.02
CA ASP A 381 22.73 -29.67 -12.79
C ASP A 381 22.97 -28.59 -13.84
N GLU A 382 22.58 -28.84 -15.10
CA GLU A 382 22.66 -27.84 -16.18
C GLU A 382 21.76 -26.66 -15.93
N LEU A 383 20.52 -26.90 -15.49
CA LEU A 383 19.53 -25.86 -15.10
C LEU A 383 20.08 -25.00 -13.95
N ARG A 384 20.61 -25.62 -12.92
CA ARG A 384 21.24 -24.93 -11.78
C ARG A 384 22.43 -24.09 -12.22
N GLY A 385 23.31 -24.64 -13.08
CA GLY A 385 24.43 -23.91 -13.65
C GLY A 385 24.01 -22.64 -14.40
N LYS A 386 22.88 -22.69 -15.13
CA LYS A 386 22.33 -21.51 -15.82
C LYS A 386 21.84 -20.45 -14.87
N ILE A 387 21.16 -20.85 -13.80
CA ILE A 387 20.68 -19.94 -12.75
C ILE A 387 21.89 -19.27 -12.07
N GLU A 388 22.89 -20.04 -11.70
CA GLU A 388 24.13 -19.54 -11.10
C GLU A 388 24.82 -18.53 -12.03
N GLU A 389 24.89 -18.79 -13.34
CA GLU A 389 25.42 -17.84 -14.32
C GLU A 389 24.67 -16.52 -14.31
N ILE A 390 23.34 -16.53 -14.29
CA ILE A 390 22.51 -15.33 -14.27
C ILE A 390 22.79 -14.48 -13.01
N PHE A 391 22.91 -15.12 -11.85
CA PHE A 391 23.27 -14.45 -10.59
C PHE A 391 24.73 -13.95 -10.63
N ALA A 392 25.68 -14.76 -11.07
CA ALA A 392 27.10 -14.39 -11.15
C ALA A 392 27.35 -13.20 -12.08
N ARG A 393 26.58 -13.08 -13.16
CA ARG A 393 26.62 -11.93 -14.08
C ARG A 393 25.93 -10.67 -13.48
N GLY A 394 25.31 -10.79 -12.32
CA GLY A 394 24.61 -9.69 -11.67
C GLY A 394 23.34 -9.22 -12.40
N LEU A 395 22.77 -10.05 -13.27
CA LEU A 395 21.56 -9.75 -14.03
C LEU A 395 20.33 -9.84 -13.15
N ILE A 396 20.35 -10.76 -12.18
CA ILE A 396 19.39 -10.83 -11.08
C ILE A 396 20.17 -10.67 -9.77
N GLN A 397 19.65 -9.84 -8.89
CA GLN A 397 20.18 -9.63 -7.55
C GLN A 397 19.04 -9.70 -6.55
N THR A 398 19.34 -10.25 -5.39
CA THR A 398 18.40 -10.32 -4.27
C THR A 398 18.96 -9.50 -3.11
N GLU A 399 18.18 -8.60 -2.57
CA GLU A 399 18.59 -7.75 -1.45
C GLU A 399 17.50 -7.70 -0.38
N ALA A 400 17.91 -7.61 0.88
CA ALA A 400 16.98 -7.34 1.96
C ALA A 400 16.50 -5.89 1.89
N MET A 401 15.25 -5.66 2.30
CA MET A 401 14.59 -4.35 2.23
C MET A 401 15.37 -3.22 2.92
N ASN A 402 16.11 -3.53 3.97
CA ASN A 402 16.88 -2.55 4.74
C ASN A 402 18.02 -1.92 3.92
N TYR A 403 18.58 -2.63 2.96
CA TYR A 403 19.70 -2.17 2.13
C TYR A 403 19.29 -1.26 0.97
N ILE A 404 18.01 -1.28 0.60
CA ILE A 404 17.44 -0.34 -0.38
C ILE A 404 17.29 1.06 0.23
N ARG A 405 17.16 1.15 1.55
CA ARG A 405 17.06 2.43 2.25
C ARG A 405 18.37 3.21 2.14
N GLY A 406 18.32 4.44 1.62
CA GLY A 406 19.47 5.35 1.51
C GLY A 406 20.16 5.35 0.14
N ARG A 407 19.79 4.47 -0.79
CA ARG A 407 20.35 4.46 -2.16
C ARG A 407 19.35 4.99 -3.18
N SER A 408 19.82 5.68 -4.21
CA SER A 408 19.03 5.99 -5.40
C SER A 408 19.06 4.76 -6.33
N ILE A 409 17.88 4.30 -6.75
CA ILE A 409 17.72 3.14 -7.62
C ILE A 409 17.64 3.65 -9.05
N ILE A 410 18.61 3.29 -9.90
CA ILE A 410 18.72 3.77 -11.28
C ILE A 410 18.82 2.58 -12.24
N LYS A 411 18.11 2.67 -13.37
CA LYS A 411 18.12 1.65 -14.44
C LYS A 411 17.89 0.23 -13.91
N THR A 412 16.93 0.08 -13.01
CA THR A 412 16.64 -1.17 -12.31
C THR A 412 15.19 -1.58 -12.51
N TYR A 413 14.98 -2.85 -12.82
CA TYR A 413 13.68 -3.51 -12.79
C TYR A 413 13.52 -4.10 -11.38
N LEU A 414 12.86 -3.33 -10.47
CA LEU A 414 12.74 -3.69 -9.06
C LEU A 414 11.43 -4.42 -8.81
N ILE A 415 11.51 -5.63 -8.32
CA ILE A 415 10.36 -6.44 -7.87
C ILE A 415 10.37 -6.47 -6.35
N ILE A 416 9.27 -6.07 -5.74
CA ILE A 416 9.01 -6.23 -4.31
C ILE A 416 7.89 -7.24 -4.17
N ASP A 417 8.26 -8.44 -3.76
CA ASP A 417 7.32 -9.53 -3.53
C ASP A 417 6.81 -9.51 -2.08
N GLU A 418 5.59 -9.97 -1.82
CA GLU A 418 4.92 -9.94 -0.50
C GLU A 418 4.80 -8.51 0.08
N ALA A 419 4.52 -7.53 -0.77
CA ALA A 419 4.48 -6.12 -0.39
C ALA A 419 3.36 -5.77 0.62
N GLN A 420 2.35 -6.64 0.82
CA GLN A 420 1.36 -6.50 1.87
C GLN A 420 1.97 -6.59 3.28
N ASN A 421 3.15 -7.19 3.42
CA ASN A 421 3.89 -7.23 4.68
C ASN A 421 4.72 -5.95 4.95
N MET A 422 4.51 -4.90 4.16
CA MET A 422 5.16 -3.60 4.33
C MET A 422 4.20 -2.58 4.93
N THR A 423 4.74 -1.65 5.70
CA THR A 423 3.98 -0.50 6.16
C THR A 423 3.83 0.56 5.06
N PRO A 424 2.82 1.46 5.12
CA PRO A 424 2.70 2.61 4.24
C PRO A 424 3.98 3.44 4.12
N ASN A 425 4.66 3.68 5.23
CA ASN A 425 5.92 4.43 5.27
C ASN A 425 7.08 3.70 4.55
N GLN A 426 7.12 2.38 4.62
CA GLN A 426 8.13 1.60 3.91
C GLN A 426 7.89 1.69 2.39
N ILE A 427 6.66 1.51 1.93
CA ILE A 427 6.28 1.64 0.52
C ILE A 427 6.58 3.05 0.00
N LYS A 428 6.13 4.09 0.72
CA LYS A 428 6.43 5.50 0.38
C LYS A 428 7.94 5.73 0.25
N GLY A 429 8.71 5.20 1.22
CA GLY A 429 10.17 5.32 1.23
C GLY A 429 10.86 4.69 0.03
N ILE A 430 10.27 3.67 -0.60
CA ILE A 430 10.82 3.01 -1.80
C ILE A 430 10.40 3.74 -3.06
N ILE A 431 9.10 4.04 -3.22
CA ILE A 431 8.58 4.72 -4.41
C ILE A 431 9.32 6.06 -4.62
N THR A 432 9.57 6.80 -3.55
CA THR A 432 10.28 8.09 -3.62
C THR A 432 11.77 7.99 -3.96
N ARG A 433 12.33 6.78 -4.05
CA ARG A 433 13.73 6.52 -4.46
C ARG A 433 13.88 6.08 -5.89
N ALA A 434 12.78 5.94 -6.62
CA ALA A 434 12.83 5.64 -8.04
C ALA A 434 13.65 6.72 -8.77
N GLY A 435 14.82 6.32 -9.26
CA GLY A 435 15.66 7.16 -10.10
C GLY A 435 15.34 6.97 -11.58
N LYS A 436 16.15 7.58 -12.43
CA LYS A 436 15.97 7.52 -13.89
C LYS A 436 15.95 6.08 -14.39
N ASP A 437 15.01 5.79 -15.29
CA ASP A 437 14.85 4.49 -15.96
C ASP A 437 14.67 3.33 -14.95
N THR A 438 13.99 3.56 -13.83
CA THR A 438 13.64 2.54 -12.85
C THR A 438 12.17 2.21 -12.92
N LYS A 439 11.86 0.93 -12.91
CA LYS A 439 10.51 0.40 -12.78
C LYS A 439 10.38 -0.32 -11.45
N ILE A 440 9.38 0.08 -10.66
CA ILE A 440 9.05 -0.54 -9.37
C ILE A 440 7.78 -1.37 -9.54
N ILE A 441 7.84 -2.62 -9.12
CA ILE A 441 6.74 -3.56 -9.19
C ILE A 441 6.46 -4.04 -7.77
N LEU A 442 5.27 -3.71 -7.25
CA LEU A 442 4.79 -4.16 -5.95
C LEU A 442 3.84 -5.32 -6.15
N LEU A 443 4.19 -6.49 -5.64
CA LEU A 443 3.40 -7.70 -5.73
C LEU A 443 2.94 -8.11 -4.34
N GLY A 444 1.69 -8.56 -4.21
CA GLY A 444 1.23 -9.10 -2.94
C GLY A 444 -0.22 -9.58 -2.94
N ASP A 445 -0.58 -10.16 -1.82
CA ASP A 445 -1.91 -10.65 -1.50
C ASP A 445 -2.40 -9.96 -0.22
N PRO A 446 -3.35 -9.00 -0.31
CA PRO A 446 -3.84 -8.30 0.88
C PRO A 446 -4.50 -9.19 1.92
N ASP A 447 -4.89 -10.43 1.55
CA ASP A 447 -5.51 -11.41 2.45
C ASP A 447 -4.47 -12.28 3.18
N GLN A 448 -3.18 -12.24 2.78
CA GLN A 448 -2.10 -13.03 3.37
C GLN A 448 -1.07 -12.12 4.06
N ILE A 449 -1.46 -11.55 5.19
CA ILE A 449 -0.59 -10.66 5.97
C ILE A 449 0.00 -11.44 7.15
N ASP A 450 1.32 -11.65 7.11
CA ASP A 450 2.05 -12.35 8.18
C ASP A 450 2.57 -11.38 9.25
N ARG A 451 2.60 -10.08 8.95
CA ARG A 451 3.19 -9.10 9.83
C ARG A 451 2.22 -8.68 10.92
N PRO A 452 2.57 -8.81 12.20
CA PRO A 452 1.77 -8.29 13.30
C PRO A 452 1.48 -6.79 13.12
N PHE A 453 0.29 -6.34 13.49
CA PHE A 453 -0.19 -4.94 13.43
C PHE A 453 -0.49 -4.39 12.03
N LEU A 454 -0.38 -5.19 10.98
CA LEU A 454 -0.94 -4.87 9.68
C LEU A 454 -2.19 -5.71 9.43
N ASP A 455 -3.15 -5.12 8.73
CA ASP A 455 -4.36 -5.76 8.26
C ASP A 455 -4.65 -5.37 6.80
N GLU A 456 -5.73 -5.86 6.23
CA GLU A 456 -6.15 -5.59 4.85
C GLU A 456 -6.29 -4.09 4.53
N ARG A 457 -6.56 -3.26 5.55
CA ARG A 457 -6.82 -1.82 5.44
C ARG A 457 -5.59 -0.95 5.73
N THR A 458 -4.61 -1.49 6.48
CA THR A 458 -3.45 -0.73 6.99
C THR A 458 -2.14 -1.13 6.35
N ASN A 459 -2.12 -2.17 5.51
CA ASN A 459 -0.91 -2.60 4.83
C ASN A 459 -0.47 -1.63 3.71
N GLY A 460 0.82 -1.58 3.47
CA GLY A 460 1.40 -0.63 2.52
C GLY A 460 1.00 -0.87 1.06
N LEU A 461 0.71 -2.11 0.66
CA LEU A 461 0.29 -2.43 -0.71
C LEU A 461 -1.09 -1.84 -1.00
N SER A 462 -2.07 -2.06 -0.12
CA SER A 462 -3.42 -1.49 -0.22
C SER A 462 -3.37 0.04 -0.14
N TYR A 463 -2.58 0.58 0.79
CA TYR A 463 -2.36 2.01 0.92
C TYR A 463 -1.82 2.63 -0.38
N ALA A 464 -0.78 2.06 -0.98
CA ALA A 464 -0.23 2.56 -2.24
C ALA A 464 -1.23 2.44 -3.39
N SER A 465 -2.00 1.35 -3.44
CA SER A 465 -3.04 1.14 -4.45
C SER A 465 -4.08 2.25 -4.45
N GLU A 466 -4.61 2.62 -3.28
CA GLU A 466 -5.63 3.66 -3.17
C GLU A 466 -5.06 5.07 -3.45
N HIS A 467 -3.89 5.40 -2.89
CA HIS A 467 -3.30 6.74 -3.03
C HIS A 467 -2.72 7.02 -4.42
N MET A 468 -2.34 5.96 -5.15
CA MET A 468 -1.84 6.09 -6.52
C MET A 468 -2.93 5.86 -7.58
N LYS A 469 -4.19 5.70 -7.19
CA LYS A 469 -5.34 5.61 -8.10
C LYS A 469 -5.39 6.83 -9.02
N GLY A 470 -5.51 6.59 -10.33
CA GLY A 470 -5.61 7.64 -11.34
C GLY A 470 -4.29 8.37 -11.67
N SER A 471 -3.18 8.04 -11.00
CA SER A 471 -1.87 8.57 -11.37
C SER A 471 -1.47 8.10 -12.78
N PRO A 472 -1.03 8.99 -13.67
CA PRO A 472 -0.56 8.59 -15.01
C PRO A 472 0.70 7.73 -14.97
N LEU A 473 1.43 7.72 -13.85
CA LEU A 473 2.66 7.00 -13.64
C LEU A 473 2.44 5.64 -12.93
N CYS A 474 1.22 5.33 -12.51
CA CYS A 474 0.92 4.09 -11.78
C CYS A 474 -0.09 3.23 -12.56
N TRP A 475 0.28 1.99 -12.77
CA TRP A 475 -0.55 0.97 -13.39
C TRP A 475 -0.89 -0.11 -12.38
N GLN A 476 -2.16 -0.48 -12.30
CA GLN A 476 -2.63 -1.39 -11.26
C GLN A 476 -3.40 -2.55 -11.85
N VAL A 477 -3.11 -3.74 -11.35
CA VAL A 477 -3.76 -4.99 -11.76
C VAL A 477 -4.17 -5.77 -10.53
N THR A 478 -5.46 -6.09 -10.40
CA THR A 478 -5.93 -7.07 -9.41
C THR A 478 -6.30 -8.36 -10.13
N MET A 479 -5.64 -9.45 -9.76
CA MET A 479 -5.94 -10.79 -10.23
C MET A 479 -7.12 -11.35 -9.42
N THR A 480 -8.09 -11.96 -10.09
CA THR A 480 -9.25 -12.56 -9.42
C THR A 480 -8.96 -14.01 -8.99
N ALA A 481 -9.76 -14.54 -8.08
CA ALA A 481 -9.64 -15.93 -7.65
C ALA A 481 -9.83 -16.94 -8.80
N GLU A 482 -10.67 -16.60 -9.78
CA GLU A 482 -10.91 -17.40 -10.98
C GLU A 482 -9.68 -17.47 -11.92
N GLU A 483 -8.76 -16.55 -11.78
CA GLU A 483 -7.50 -16.46 -12.56
C GLU A 483 -6.33 -17.18 -11.86
N CYS A 484 -6.60 -17.88 -10.75
CA CYS A 484 -5.63 -18.70 -10.04
C CYS A 484 -5.35 -19.99 -10.80
N GLU A 485 -4.07 -20.30 -11.01
CA GLU A 485 -3.61 -21.51 -11.73
C GLU A 485 -3.08 -22.60 -10.78
N ARG A 486 -3.74 -22.78 -9.65
CA ARG A 486 -3.41 -23.85 -8.70
C ARG A 486 -4.08 -25.18 -9.07
N SER A 487 -3.58 -26.28 -8.49
CA SER A 487 -4.21 -27.58 -8.60
C SER A 487 -5.66 -27.55 -8.08
N GLU A 488 -6.51 -28.46 -8.59
CA GLU A 488 -7.89 -28.59 -8.13
C GLU A 488 -7.98 -28.79 -6.61
N LEU A 489 -7.05 -29.55 -6.01
CA LEU A 489 -6.97 -29.74 -4.56
C LEU A 489 -6.71 -28.43 -3.82
N ALA A 490 -5.77 -27.61 -4.30
CA ALA A 490 -5.46 -26.35 -3.67
C ALA A 490 -6.62 -25.34 -3.77
N MET A 491 -7.33 -25.35 -4.89
CA MET A 491 -8.54 -24.51 -5.08
C MET A 491 -9.71 -24.97 -4.21
N ASP A 492 -9.89 -26.28 -4.02
CA ASP A 492 -10.93 -26.79 -3.14
C ASP A 492 -10.61 -26.50 -1.65
N ALA A 493 -9.34 -26.64 -1.27
CA ALA A 493 -8.88 -26.29 0.09
C ALA A 493 -9.12 -24.81 0.44
N ILE A 494 -8.78 -23.88 -0.48
CA ILE A 494 -9.02 -22.42 -0.30
C ILE A 494 -10.49 -22.09 -0.09
N ARG A 495 -11.40 -22.86 -0.70
CA ARG A 495 -12.85 -22.64 -0.58
C ARG A 495 -13.44 -23.21 0.72
N ARG A 496 -12.77 -24.15 1.36
CA ARG A 496 -13.31 -24.92 2.50
C ARG A 496 -12.64 -24.56 3.84
N LEU A 497 -11.41 -24.11 3.78
CA LEU A 497 -10.58 -23.75 4.95
C LEU A 497 -10.47 -22.24 5.12
#